data_267e4e3a135501daacb801f6f4bfe3ea
#
_entry.id   267e4e3a135501daacb801f6f4bfe3ea
#
_cell.length_a   1.000
_cell.length_b   1.000
_cell.length_c   1.000
_cell.angle_alpha   90.00
_cell.angle_beta   90.00
_cell.angle_gamma   90.00
#
_symmetry.space_group_name_H-M   'P 1'
#
loop_
_entity.id
_entity.type
_entity.pdbx_description
1 polymer ?
#
loop_
_entity_poly.entity_id
_entity_poly.type
_entity_poly.pdbx_seq_one_letter_code
_entity_poly.pdbx_strand_id
1 'polypeptide(L)'
;ALAFAGNDLVNFIGVPLAGYSSFIDFSSQSGADPDTYLMTSLMGSAHTPWYFLVSAGLIMVIALFTSKKAHNVVKTSVDLSRQEEGEEAFGTSPVARVIVRLSSSISSSLSNIVPDKTKRWIDARFNTDDAILAEGAAFDLIRASVNLVLAGFLIAMGTALKLPLSTTYVAFMVAMGSSLADRAWSRESAVYRITGVLSVIGGWFITA
;
A
#
# COMPACT_ATOMS: atom_id res chain seq x y z
N ALA A 1 -7.51 -8.95 -4.80
CA ALA A 1 -6.69 -9.41 -5.93
C ALA A 1 -6.93 -8.58 -7.19
N LEU A 2 -8.18 -8.48 -7.70
CA LEU A 2 -8.48 -7.76 -8.95
C LEU A 2 -8.10 -6.27 -8.92
N ALA A 3 -8.33 -5.56 -7.80
CA ALA A 3 -7.95 -4.15 -7.67
C ALA A 3 -6.42 -3.94 -7.77
N PHE A 4 -5.65 -4.83 -7.13
CA PHE A 4 -4.19 -4.81 -7.21
C PHE A 4 -3.71 -5.11 -8.64
N ALA A 5 -4.18 -6.23 -9.21
CA ALA A 5 -3.78 -6.63 -10.56
C ALA A 5 -4.14 -5.57 -11.61
N GLY A 6 -5.33 -4.96 -11.51
CA GLY A 6 -5.75 -3.92 -12.45
C GLY A 6 -4.88 -2.66 -12.37
N ASN A 7 -4.49 -2.23 -11.16
CA ASN A 7 -3.60 -1.09 -10.99
C ASN A 7 -2.17 -1.40 -11.47
N ASP A 8 -1.60 -2.52 -11.03
CA ASP A 8 -0.22 -2.87 -11.35
C ASP A 8 -0.04 -3.15 -12.84
N LEU A 9 -1.02 -3.82 -13.48
CA LEU A 9 -0.97 -4.08 -14.91
C LEU A 9 -0.90 -2.78 -15.73
N VAL A 10 -1.74 -1.81 -15.40
CA VAL A 10 -1.75 -0.50 -16.07
C VAL A 10 -0.43 0.24 -15.87
N ASN A 11 0.10 0.26 -14.65
CA ASN A 11 1.33 0.97 -14.33
C ASN A 11 2.56 0.36 -15.04
N PHE A 12 2.64 -0.96 -15.17
CA PHE A 12 3.81 -1.61 -15.78
C PHE A 12 3.72 -1.76 -17.29
N ILE A 13 2.54 -1.96 -17.85
CA ILE A 13 2.36 -2.25 -19.28
C ILE A 13 1.77 -1.06 -20.02
N GLY A 14 1.07 -0.16 -19.35
CA GLY A 14 0.39 0.96 -19.98
C GLY A 14 1.31 1.84 -20.80
N VAL A 15 2.50 2.19 -20.27
CA VAL A 15 3.47 3.04 -20.96
C VAL A 15 4.05 2.37 -22.22
N PRO A 16 4.56 1.13 -22.17
CA PRO A 16 4.99 0.42 -23.36
C PRO A 16 3.90 0.25 -24.42
N LEU A 17 2.66 -0.03 -24.00
CA LEU A 17 1.53 -0.16 -24.92
C LEU A 17 1.08 1.16 -25.53
N ALA A 18 1.16 2.26 -24.78
CA ALA A 18 0.95 3.60 -25.33
C ALA A 18 2.01 3.91 -26.39
N GLY A 19 3.28 3.60 -26.12
CA GLY A 19 4.36 3.73 -27.11
C GLY A 19 4.12 2.88 -28.36
N TYR A 20 3.69 1.64 -28.20
CA TYR A 20 3.31 0.78 -29.33
C TYR A 20 2.15 1.36 -30.14
N SER A 21 1.10 1.84 -29.48
CA SER A 21 -0.05 2.47 -30.14
C SER A 21 0.36 3.72 -30.88
N SER A 22 1.25 4.55 -30.31
CA SER A 22 1.82 5.73 -30.96
C SER A 22 2.60 5.36 -32.23
N PHE A 23 3.42 4.31 -32.14
CA PHE A 23 4.19 3.84 -33.30
C PHE A 23 3.28 3.36 -34.43
N ILE A 24 2.24 2.59 -34.12
CA ILE A 24 1.28 2.12 -35.12
C ILE A 24 0.52 3.29 -35.74
N ASP A 25 0.06 4.25 -34.93
CA ASP A 25 -0.66 5.44 -35.42
C ASP A 25 0.22 6.25 -36.39
N PHE A 26 1.44 6.56 -35.97
CA PHE A 26 2.40 7.28 -36.80
C PHE A 26 2.74 6.53 -38.10
N SER A 27 2.99 5.21 -37.99
CA SER A 27 3.38 4.39 -39.15
C SER A 27 2.24 4.18 -40.14
N SER A 28 0.99 4.35 -39.74
CA SER A 28 -0.18 4.25 -40.61
C SER A 28 -0.40 5.51 -41.48
N GLN A 29 0.22 6.61 -41.11
CA GLN A 29 0.11 7.91 -41.81
C GLN A 29 1.27 8.06 -42.81
N SER A 30 0.97 7.91 -44.10
CA SER A 30 1.95 8.13 -45.17
C SER A 30 2.35 9.60 -45.25
N GLY A 31 3.63 9.90 -44.95
CA GLY A 31 4.18 11.25 -45.04
C GLY A 31 3.98 12.12 -43.80
N ALA A 32 3.67 11.52 -42.65
CA ALA A 32 3.65 12.23 -41.39
C ALA A 32 5.07 12.70 -41.01
N ASP A 33 5.18 13.96 -40.64
CA ASP A 33 6.42 14.55 -40.13
C ASP A 33 6.48 14.32 -38.61
N PRO A 34 7.56 13.69 -38.10
CA PRO A 34 7.69 13.41 -36.66
C PRO A 34 7.59 14.64 -35.76
N ASP A 35 8.01 15.82 -36.27
CA ASP A 35 8.06 17.05 -35.46
C ASP A 35 6.71 17.79 -35.42
N THR A 36 5.79 17.49 -36.34
CA THR A 36 4.51 18.22 -36.45
C THR A 36 3.27 17.34 -36.31
N TYR A 37 3.43 16.01 -36.33
CA TYR A 37 2.31 15.09 -36.26
C TYR A 37 1.67 15.07 -34.87
N LEU A 38 0.42 15.49 -34.79
CA LEU A 38 -0.38 15.44 -33.58
C LEU A 38 -1.06 14.08 -33.44
N MET A 39 -0.62 13.29 -32.46
CA MET A 39 -1.17 11.96 -32.16
C MET A 39 -2.52 12.07 -31.43
N THR A 40 -3.54 12.54 -32.13
CA THR A 40 -4.89 12.75 -31.54
C THR A 40 -5.57 11.46 -31.10
N SER A 41 -5.18 10.31 -31.67
CA SER A 41 -5.64 8.99 -31.28
C SER A 41 -5.32 8.64 -29.81
N LEU A 42 -4.23 9.21 -29.26
CA LEU A 42 -3.82 9.02 -27.86
C LEU A 42 -4.61 9.87 -26.85
N MET A 43 -5.43 10.81 -27.32
CA MET A 43 -6.31 11.59 -26.43
C MET A 43 -7.49 10.75 -25.92
N GLY A 44 -7.80 9.63 -26.56
CA GLY A 44 -8.80 8.65 -26.14
C GLY A 44 -8.21 7.46 -25.38
N SER A 45 -9.04 6.47 -25.11
CA SER A 45 -8.56 5.19 -24.58
C SER A 45 -7.80 4.43 -25.68
N ALA A 46 -6.52 4.10 -25.42
CA ALA A 46 -5.72 3.32 -26.34
C ALA A 46 -6.33 1.93 -26.57
N HIS A 47 -6.44 1.52 -27.83
CA HIS A 47 -6.91 0.18 -28.17
C HIS A 47 -5.75 -0.81 -27.95
N THR A 48 -5.85 -1.56 -26.87
CA THR A 48 -4.82 -2.54 -26.50
C THR A 48 -5.20 -3.93 -26.97
N PRO A 49 -4.41 -4.58 -27.84
CA PRO A 49 -4.65 -5.96 -28.22
C PRO A 49 -4.64 -6.90 -27.00
N TRP A 50 -5.68 -7.72 -26.86
CA TRP A 50 -5.88 -8.59 -25.70
C TRP A 50 -4.71 -9.56 -25.43
N TYR A 51 -4.00 -10.00 -26.47
CA TYR A 51 -2.87 -10.91 -26.33
C TYR A 51 -1.67 -10.29 -25.61
N PHE A 52 -1.46 -8.97 -25.67
CA PHE A 52 -0.46 -8.30 -24.84
C PHE A 52 -0.83 -8.35 -23.35
N LEU A 53 -2.10 -8.16 -23.01
CA LEU A 53 -2.55 -8.22 -21.64
C LEU A 53 -2.44 -9.63 -21.07
N VAL A 54 -2.81 -10.64 -21.86
CA VAL A 54 -2.70 -12.06 -21.46
C VAL A 54 -1.24 -12.47 -21.28
N SER A 55 -0.36 -12.15 -22.25
CA SER A 55 1.06 -12.49 -22.16
C SER A 55 1.74 -11.81 -20.97
N ALA A 56 1.45 -10.54 -20.73
CA ALA A 56 1.97 -9.80 -19.59
C ALA A 56 1.46 -10.34 -18.25
N GLY A 57 0.17 -10.67 -18.17
CA GLY A 57 -0.40 -11.34 -16.99
C GLY A 57 0.27 -12.69 -16.72
N LEU A 58 0.51 -13.49 -17.74
CA LEU A 58 1.22 -14.77 -17.61
C LEU A 58 2.65 -14.59 -17.10
N ILE A 59 3.40 -13.65 -17.71
CA ILE A 59 4.77 -13.33 -17.26
C ILE A 59 4.77 -12.87 -15.81
N MET A 60 3.82 -12.01 -15.41
CA MET A 60 3.70 -11.52 -14.04
C MET A 60 3.42 -12.66 -13.05
N VAL A 61 2.53 -13.61 -13.40
CA VAL A 61 2.26 -14.80 -12.58
C VAL A 61 3.53 -15.62 -12.39
N ILE A 62 4.25 -15.93 -13.48
CA ILE A 62 5.51 -16.69 -13.41
C ILE A 62 6.54 -15.95 -12.56
N ALA A 63 6.69 -14.65 -12.74
CA ALA A 63 7.62 -13.82 -11.98
C ALA A 63 7.30 -13.83 -10.48
N LEU A 64 6.03 -13.72 -10.09
CA LEU A 64 5.59 -13.76 -8.70
C LEU A 64 5.88 -15.12 -8.04
N PHE A 65 5.66 -16.23 -8.76
CA PHE A 65 5.95 -17.56 -8.24
C PHE A 65 7.45 -17.86 -8.10
N THR A 66 8.28 -17.29 -8.98
CA THR A 66 9.73 -17.58 -8.99
C THR A 66 10.55 -16.57 -8.19
N SER A 67 10.00 -15.41 -7.88
CA SER A 67 10.72 -14.30 -7.25
C SER A 67 10.83 -14.45 -5.72
N LYS A 68 12.05 -14.59 -5.22
CA LYS A 68 12.35 -14.53 -3.77
C LYS A 68 11.94 -13.18 -3.15
N LYS A 69 12.00 -12.08 -3.91
CA LYS A 69 11.60 -10.75 -3.44
C LYS A 69 10.08 -10.67 -3.20
N ALA A 70 9.28 -11.27 -4.08
CA ALA A 70 7.83 -11.35 -3.89
C ALA A 70 7.48 -12.13 -2.62
N HIS A 71 8.20 -13.22 -2.34
CA HIS A 71 8.03 -14.00 -1.11
C HIS A 71 8.31 -13.19 0.15
N ASN A 72 9.35 -12.35 0.12
CA ASN A 72 9.68 -11.45 1.23
C ASN A 72 8.61 -10.38 1.46
N VAL A 73 7.97 -9.87 0.39
CA VAL A 73 6.86 -8.92 0.52
C VAL A 73 5.66 -9.57 1.23
N VAL A 74 5.33 -10.82 0.87
CA VAL A 74 4.27 -11.57 1.56
C VAL A 74 4.61 -11.78 3.03
N LYS A 75 5.84 -12.17 3.34
CA LYS A 75 6.31 -12.31 4.73
C LYS A 75 6.16 -11.01 5.50
N THR A 76 6.61 -9.89 4.94
CA THR A 76 6.46 -8.57 5.57
C THR A 76 4.98 -8.21 5.81
N SER A 77 4.09 -8.52 4.88
CA SER A 77 2.66 -8.28 5.04
C SER A 77 2.05 -9.11 6.19
N VAL A 78 2.50 -10.35 6.35
CA VAL A 78 2.10 -11.21 7.49
C VAL A 78 2.66 -10.64 8.80
N ASP A 79 3.92 -10.25 8.83
CA ASP A 79 4.57 -9.70 10.03
C ASP A 79 3.90 -8.39 10.48
N LEU A 80 3.46 -7.54 9.54
CA LEU A 80 2.72 -6.31 9.84
C LEU A 80 1.30 -6.56 10.38
N SER A 81 0.75 -7.75 10.16
CA SER A 81 -0.57 -8.15 10.66
C SER A 81 -0.51 -8.84 12.02
N ARG A 82 0.67 -9.03 12.61
CA ARG A 82 0.84 -9.62 13.94
C ARG A 82 0.40 -8.66 15.04
N GLN A 83 -0.14 -9.21 16.12
CA GLN A 83 -0.48 -8.47 17.35
C GLN A 83 0.63 -8.51 18.39
N GLU A 84 1.40 -9.59 18.42
CA GLU A 84 2.44 -9.82 19.41
C GLU A 84 3.70 -9.00 19.12
N GLU A 85 4.39 -8.58 20.18
CA GLU A 85 5.73 -8.01 20.12
C GLU A 85 6.70 -9.10 19.65
N GLY A 86 7.27 -8.91 18.44
CA GLY A 86 8.25 -9.82 17.86
C GLY A 86 9.44 -9.05 17.31
N GLU A 87 10.32 -9.73 16.58
CA GLU A 87 11.41 -9.06 15.87
C GLU A 87 10.85 -8.01 14.92
N GLU A 88 11.12 -6.74 15.20
CA GLU A 88 10.72 -5.63 14.36
C GLU A 88 11.59 -5.57 13.10
N ALA A 89 10.94 -5.51 11.94
CA ALA A 89 11.63 -5.52 10.64
C ALA A 89 12.44 -4.25 10.34
N PHE A 90 12.20 -3.17 11.10
CA PHE A 90 12.83 -1.87 10.89
C PHE A 90 13.70 -1.49 12.08
N GLY A 91 14.83 -0.82 11.80
CA GLY A 91 15.69 -0.25 12.83
C GLY A 91 15.09 0.97 13.54
N THR A 92 15.79 1.52 14.53
CA THR A 92 15.37 2.76 15.23
C THR A 92 15.91 3.99 14.53
N SER A 93 15.08 5.05 14.41
CA SER A 93 15.48 6.36 13.89
C SER A 93 15.35 7.43 14.97
N PRO A 94 16.31 8.37 15.09
CA PRO A 94 16.19 9.52 15.99
C PRO A 94 14.94 10.36 15.70
N VAL A 95 14.60 10.54 14.43
CA VAL A 95 13.42 11.29 13.98
C VAL A 95 12.13 10.60 14.46
N ALA A 96 12.04 9.28 14.29
CA ALA A 96 10.89 8.51 14.76
C ALA A 96 10.72 8.62 16.29
N ARG A 97 11.81 8.61 17.06
CA ARG A 97 11.75 8.83 18.53
C ARG A 97 11.18 10.19 18.90
N VAL A 98 11.56 11.24 18.17
CA VAL A 98 11.02 12.60 18.39
C VAL A 98 9.53 12.63 18.08
N ILE A 99 9.11 12.05 16.93
CA ILE A 99 7.70 11.99 16.53
C ILE A 99 6.86 11.25 17.58
N VAL A 100 7.32 10.09 18.05
CA VAL A 100 6.60 9.32 19.09
C VAL A 100 6.49 10.09 20.38
N ARG A 101 7.56 10.79 20.82
CA ARG A 101 7.52 11.63 22.02
C ARG A 101 6.54 12.78 21.88
N LEU A 102 6.55 13.48 20.75
CA LEU A 102 5.61 14.57 20.47
C LEU A 102 4.17 14.05 20.42
N SER A 103 3.92 12.95 19.74
CA SER A 103 2.58 12.33 19.66
C SER A 103 2.07 11.92 21.04
N SER A 104 2.91 11.33 21.89
CA SER A 104 2.52 10.95 23.26
C SER A 104 2.24 12.18 24.14
N SER A 105 3.01 13.26 23.97
CA SER A 105 2.80 14.54 24.68
C SER A 105 1.50 15.21 24.26
N ILE A 106 1.21 15.23 22.95
CA ILE A 106 -0.05 15.75 22.40
C ILE A 106 -1.23 14.89 22.87
N SER A 107 -1.10 13.58 22.81
CA SER A 107 -2.14 12.64 23.25
C SER A 107 -2.48 12.83 24.73
N SER A 108 -1.50 13.00 25.62
CA SER A 108 -1.71 13.27 27.03
C SER A 108 -2.41 14.60 27.26
N SER A 109 -2.06 15.63 26.49
CA SER A 109 -2.71 16.95 26.57
C SER A 109 -4.15 16.91 26.07
N LEU A 110 -4.41 16.22 24.95
CA LEU A 110 -5.74 16.02 24.38
C LEU A 110 -6.62 15.16 25.29
N SER A 111 -6.05 14.17 25.97
CA SER A 111 -6.80 13.33 26.89
C SER A 111 -7.45 14.10 28.03
N ASN A 112 -6.89 15.26 28.42
CA ASN A 112 -7.47 16.13 29.44
C ASN A 112 -8.69 16.93 28.93
N ILE A 113 -8.86 17.05 27.62
CA ILE A 113 -9.96 17.77 26.97
C ILE A 113 -11.15 16.84 26.68
N VAL A 114 -10.89 15.53 26.52
CA VAL A 114 -11.91 14.55 26.19
C VAL A 114 -12.76 14.22 27.44
N PRO A 115 -14.11 14.32 27.36
CA PRO A 115 -15.00 13.96 28.48
C PRO A 115 -14.83 12.52 28.95
N ASP A 116 -14.94 12.26 30.25
CA ASP A 116 -14.74 10.93 30.84
C ASP A 116 -15.73 9.87 30.31
N LYS A 117 -16.92 10.28 29.90
CA LYS A 117 -17.88 9.36 29.25
C LYS A 117 -17.34 8.82 27.93
N THR A 118 -16.72 9.68 27.14
CA THR A 118 -16.12 9.30 25.84
C THR A 118 -14.90 8.42 26.06
N LYS A 119 -14.06 8.73 27.05
CA LYS A 119 -12.92 7.86 27.41
C LYS A 119 -13.38 6.46 27.78
N ARG A 120 -14.33 6.34 28.72
CA ARG A 120 -14.88 5.04 29.14
C ARG A 120 -15.53 4.27 28.01
N TRP A 121 -16.24 4.95 27.11
CA TRP A 121 -16.83 4.32 25.94
C TRP A 121 -15.76 3.79 24.95
N ILE A 122 -14.67 4.55 24.76
CA ILE A 122 -13.54 4.12 23.94
C ILE A 122 -12.83 2.94 24.61
N ASP A 123 -12.49 3.06 25.90
CA ASP A 123 -11.73 2.03 26.63
C ASP A 123 -12.50 0.70 26.75
N ALA A 124 -13.83 0.75 26.87
CA ALA A 124 -14.67 -0.44 26.85
C ALA A 124 -14.60 -1.22 25.52
N ARG A 125 -14.22 -0.58 24.41
CA ARG A 125 -14.04 -1.26 23.11
C ARG A 125 -12.68 -1.90 22.95
N PHE A 126 -11.73 -1.58 23.80
CA PHE A 126 -10.37 -2.14 23.81
C PHE A 126 -10.16 -3.07 25.01
N ASN A 127 -11.24 -3.63 25.56
CA ASN A 127 -11.14 -4.62 26.62
C ASN A 127 -10.53 -5.92 26.07
N THR A 128 -9.35 -6.28 26.53
CA THR A 128 -8.62 -7.48 26.11
C THR A 128 -9.10 -8.73 26.83
N ASP A 129 -9.87 -8.61 27.92
CA ASP A 129 -10.31 -9.74 28.72
C ASP A 129 -11.33 -10.63 27.99
N ASP A 130 -12.05 -10.05 27.00
CA ASP A 130 -13.01 -10.76 26.17
C ASP A 130 -12.40 -11.26 24.84
N ALA A 131 -11.12 -10.97 24.58
CA ALA A 131 -10.47 -11.36 23.35
C ALA A 131 -10.03 -12.83 23.41
N ILE A 132 -10.65 -13.68 22.59
CA ILE A 132 -10.20 -15.06 22.37
C ILE A 132 -8.95 -14.99 21.48
N LEU A 133 -7.79 -14.81 22.09
CA LEU A 133 -6.52 -14.93 21.40
C LEU A 133 -6.22 -16.42 21.22
N ALA A 134 -6.21 -16.88 19.97
CA ALA A 134 -5.73 -18.22 19.67
C ALA A 134 -4.21 -18.24 19.93
N GLU A 135 -3.78 -18.93 20.98
CA GLU A 135 -2.35 -19.12 21.28
C GLU A 135 -1.64 -19.69 20.06
N GLY A 136 -0.58 -19.01 19.59
CA GLY A 136 0.21 -19.43 18.43
C GLY A 136 -0.33 -19.01 17.06
N ALA A 137 -1.33 -18.13 16.97
CA ALA A 137 -1.76 -17.57 15.71
C ALA A 137 -0.64 -16.70 15.09
N ALA A 138 -0.21 -17.03 13.87
CA ALA A 138 0.87 -16.32 13.18
C ALA A 138 0.50 -14.86 12.85
N PHE A 139 -0.80 -14.53 12.78
CA PHE A 139 -1.31 -13.17 12.50
C PHE A 139 -2.79 -13.06 12.89
N ASP A 140 -3.25 -11.82 13.07
CA ASP A 140 -4.66 -11.53 13.29
C ASP A 140 -5.44 -11.60 11.98
N LEU A 141 -6.29 -12.62 11.85
CA LEU A 141 -7.11 -12.85 10.66
C LEU A 141 -8.09 -11.71 10.40
N ILE A 142 -8.66 -11.12 11.45
CA ILE A 142 -9.62 -10.02 11.33
C ILE A 142 -8.92 -8.79 10.80
N ARG A 143 -7.79 -8.41 11.38
CA ARG A 143 -6.97 -7.29 10.92
C ARG A 143 -6.48 -7.50 9.49
N ALA A 144 -5.99 -8.71 9.17
CA ALA A 144 -5.56 -9.04 7.82
C ALA A 144 -6.70 -8.89 6.80
N SER A 145 -7.92 -9.30 7.16
CA SER A 145 -9.10 -9.15 6.31
C SER A 145 -9.50 -7.69 6.13
N VAL A 146 -9.50 -6.90 7.19
CA VAL A 146 -9.76 -5.45 7.14
C VAL A 146 -8.72 -4.75 6.28
N ASN A 147 -7.45 -5.06 6.46
CA ASN A 147 -6.35 -4.50 5.66
C ASN A 147 -6.54 -4.80 4.18
N LEU A 148 -6.89 -6.04 3.84
CA LEU A 148 -7.09 -6.45 2.45
C LEU A 148 -8.28 -5.73 1.80
N VAL A 149 -9.40 -5.63 2.50
CA VAL A 149 -10.61 -4.94 2.00
C VAL A 149 -10.36 -3.45 1.85
N LEU A 150 -9.78 -2.80 2.87
CA LEU A 150 -9.52 -1.36 2.86
C LEU A 150 -8.48 -0.99 1.80
N ALA A 151 -7.38 -1.74 1.71
CA ALA A 151 -6.37 -1.53 0.66
C ALA A 151 -6.98 -1.73 -0.73
N GLY A 152 -7.75 -2.80 -0.94
CA GLY A 152 -8.44 -3.06 -2.21
C GLY A 152 -9.41 -1.94 -2.59
N PHE A 153 -10.17 -1.40 -1.64
CA PHE A 153 -11.06 -0.27 -1.85
C PHE A 153 -10.31 1.01 -2.24
N LEU A 154 -9.26 1.37 -1.49
CA LEU A 154 -8.45 2.57 -1.76
C LEU A 154 -7.75 2.49 -3.12
N ILE A 155 -7.21 1.32 -3.48
CA ILE A 155 -6.57 1.09 -4.78
C ILE A 155 -7.60 1.19 -5.91
N ALA A 156 -8.78 0.57 -5.77
CA ALA A 156 -9.83 0.65 -6.77
C ALA A 156 -10.32 2.10 -6.97
N MET A 157 -10.51 2.83 -5.87
CA MET A 157 -10.89 4.24 -5.90
C MET A 157 -9.83 5.10 -6.58
N GLY A 158 -8.56 4.94 -6.21
CA GLY A 158 -7.46 5.68 -6.82
C GLY A 158 -7.30 5.37 -8.31
N THR A 159 -7.45 4.11 -8.69
CA THR A 159 -7.42 3.70 -10.11
C THR A 159 -8.60 4.30 -10.89
N ALA A 160 -9.80 4.33 -10.30
CA ALA A 160 -10.97 4.96 -10.91
C ALA A 160 -10.77 6.48 -11.12
N LEU A 161 -10.06 7.12 -10.18
CA LEU A 161 -9.69 8.54 -10.25
C LEU A 161 -8.44 8.79 -11.15
N LYS A 162 -7.89 7.76 -11.79
CA LYS A 162 -6.69 7.81 -12.63
C LYS A 162 -5.44 8.32 -11.89
N LEU A 163 -5.36 8.06 -10.58
CA LEU A 163 -4.20 8.43 -9.76
C LEU A 163 -3.11 7.37 -9.90
N PRO A 164 -1.85 7.75 -10.13
CA PRO A 164 -0.73 6.82 -10.12
C PRO A 164 -0.45 6.38 -8.68
N LEU A 165 -0.89 5.17 -8.31
CA LEU A 165 -0.73 4.62 -6.96
C LEU A 165 0.22 3.42 -6.98
N SER A 166 1.08 3.34 -5.96
CA SER A 166 1.78 2.12 -5.63
C SER A 166 0.90 1.25 -4.72
N THR A 167 0.51 0.08 -5.20
CA THR A 167 -0.29 -0.89 -4.42
C THR A 167 0.41 -1.33 -3.14
N THR A 168 1.72 -1.52 -3.20
CA THR A 168 2.56 -1.87 -2.04
C THR A 168 2.53 -0.76 -1.00
N TYR A 169 2.65 0.51 -1.43
CA TYR A 169 2.58 1.66 -0.52
C TYR A 169 1.22 1.75 0.17
N VAL A 170 0.12 1.64 -0.58
CA VAL A 170 -1.23 1.69 -0.02
C VAL A 170 -1.45 0.55 0.97
N ALA A 171 -1.08 -0.68 0.62
CA ALA A 171 -1.20 -1.84 1.51
C ALA A 171 -0.40 -1.68 2.80
N PHE A 172 0.84 -1.18 2.69
CA PHE A 172 1.70 -0.91 3.84
C PHE A 172 1.10 0.17 4.77
N MET A 173 0.64 1.30 4.21
CA MET A 173 0.05 2.38 4.99
C MET A 173 -1.26 1.98 5.66
N VAL A 174 -2.07 1.15 4.99
CA VAL A 174 -3.29 0.57 5.58
C VAL A 174 -2.94 -0.34 6.75
N ALA A 175 -1.95 -1.22 6.61
CA ALA A 175 -1.52 -2.11 7.69
C ALA A 175 -0.97 -1.33 8.90
N MET A 176 -0.22 -0.25 8.65
CA MET A 176 0.27 0.64 9.71
C MET A 176 -0.87 1.37 10.40
N GLY A 177 -1.81 1.94 9.61
CA GLY A 177 -2.95 2.67 10.14
C GLY A 177 -3.90 1.78 10.96
N SER A 178 -4.19 0.57 10.49
CA SER A 178 -5.04 -0.37 11.24
C SER A 178 -4.40 -0.83 12.55
N SER A 179 -3.10 -1.12 12.52
CA SER A 179 -2.38 -1.52 13.73
C SER A 179 -2.28 -0.37 14.76
N LEU A 180 -2.20 0.88 14.30
CA LEU A 180 -2.29 2.05 15.16
C LEU A 180 -3.71 2.21 15.76
N ALA A 181 -4.74 2.02 14.94
CA ALA A 181 -6.13 2.11 15.37
C ALA A 181 -6.47 1.07 16.44
N ASP A 182 -5.93 -0.13 16.34
CA ASP A 182 -6.09 -1.21 17.32
C ASP A 182 -5.24 -1.03 18.60
N ARG A 183 -4.53 0.09 18.73
CA ARG A 183 -3.59 0.33 19.82
C ARG A 183 -2.51 -0.76 19.95
N ALA A 184 -2.21 -1.48 18.87
CA ALA A 184 -1.20 -2.53 18.84
C ALA A 184 0.23 -1.98 18.84
N TRP A 185 0.41 -0.69 19.06
CA TRP A 185 1.70 -0.04 19.14
C TRP A 185 2.07 0.18 20.61
N SER A 186 2.97 -0.61 21.14
CA SER A 186 3.67 -0.25 22.36
C SER A 186 4.57 0.95 22.09
N ARG A 187 5.04 1.61 23.16
CA ARG A 187 5.92 2.78 23.02
C ARG A 187 7.19 2.47 22.23
N GLU A 188 7.71 1.27 22.36
CA GLU A 188 8.92 0.81 21.66
C GLU A 188 8.58 0.43 20.21
N SER A 189 7.58 -0.40 19.97
CA SER A 189 7.18 -0.81 18.64
C SER A 189 6.75 0.38 17.76
N ALA A 190 6.16 1.43 18.35
CA ALA A 190 5.80 2.66 17.66
C ALA A 190 7.02 3.33 16.99
N VAL A 191 8.20 3.33 17.63
CA VAL A 191 9.42 3.92 17.06
C VAL A 191 9.86 3.16 15.82
N TYR A 192 9.87 1.83 15.86
CA TYR A 192 10.24 0.99 14.72
C TYR A 192 9.27 1.14 13.56
N ARG A 193 7.96 1.15 13.84
CA ARG A 193 6.92 1.28 12.81
C ARG A 193 6.93 2.66 12.14
N ILE A 194 7.10 3.73 12.91
CA ILE A 194 7.27 5.08 12.35
C ILE A 194 8.55 5.17 11.53
N THR A 195 9.64 4.55 11.97
CA THR A 195 10.87 4.45 11.16
C THR A 195 10.58 3.76 9.82
N GLY A 196 9.82 2.66 9.84
CA GLY A 196 9.41 1.96 8.62
C GLY A 196 8.60 2.86 7.68
N VAL A 197 7.61 3.59 8.21
CA VAL A 197 6.81 4.55 7.42
C VAL A 197 7.70 5.64 6.80
N LEU A 198 8.60 6.24 7.59
CA LEU A 198 9.51 7.26 7.10
C LEU A 198 10.48 6.72 6.03
N SER A 199 10.96 5.48 6.19
CA SER A 199 11.84 4.83 5.23
C SER A 199 11.12 4.55 3.90
N VAL A 200 9.86 4.12 3.94
CA VAL A 200 9.05 3.88 2.74
C VAL A 200 8.74 5.18 2.03
N ILE A 201 8.32 6.22 2.77
CA ILE A 201 8.06 7.55 2.22
C ILE A 201 9.35 8.15 1.62
N GLY A 202 10.46 8.09 2.36
CA GLY A 202 11.76 8.59 1.89
C GLY A 202 12.26 7.83 0.66
N GLY A 203 12.14 6.51 0.64
CA GLY A 203 12.45 5.68 -0.51
C GLY A 203 11.64 6.06 -1.73
N TRP A 204 10.35 6.31 -1.57
CA TRP A 204 9.48 6.74 -2.66
C TRP A 204 9.91 8.09 -3.25
N PHE A 205 10.24 9.08 -2.40
CA PHE A 205 10.75 10.37 -2.87
C PHE A 205 12.11 10.29 -3.60
N ILE A 206 12.95 9.33 -3.22
CA ILE A 206 14.26 9.14 -3.85
C ILE A 206 14.13 8.43 -5.21
N THR A 207 13.10 7.59 -5.38
CA THR A 207 12.90 6.76 -6.58
C THR A 207 11.93 7.37 -7.58
N ALA A 208 11.18 8.39 -7.21
CA ALA A 208 10.29 9.15 -8.09
C ALA A 208 11.03 10.24 -8.85
#